data_299dcde27b30a6ab0283217bfd2c743c
#
_entry.id   299dcde27b30a6ab0283217bfd2c743c
#
_cell.length_a   1.000
_cell.length_b   1.000
_cell.length_c   1.000
_cell.angle_alpha   90.00
_cell.angle_beta   90.00
_cell.angle_gamma   90.00
#
_symmetry.space_group_name_H-M   'P 1'
#
loop_
_entity.id
_entity.type
_entity.pdbx_description
1 polymer ?
#
loop_
_entity_poly.entity_id
_entity_poly.type
_entity_poly.pdbx_seq_one_letter_code
_entity_poly.pdbx_strand_id
1 'polypeptide(L)'
;MNSTFLDFRSDTVTKPTPGMLDAMMSAKVGDDVFGEDETVSALERKLASMFNMEAGLFCPSGTMTNQIAIKCFTQPMDEVICDQTAHVYRYEIGGIAFHSAASVRLLHGERGILTPELIEPEINEDNIHYPNSSLVVLENTVNKGGGKCYTLGQIAPIHHLCNIKGLKLHLDGARVFNALVATGDKASEYGKYFDGISICLSKGLGAPVGSVLLGNKDMIKKARKIRKAFGGGMRQAGFLAAAGIYAIDHHVDRLKEDHDHAKSLAIALARTSYVKSIMPVETNILIFEVAQGSAQKIVDQLKDKGLHCSTTSASTIRLVTHLDLSPSMIDQAIEIILHL
;
A
#
# COMPACT_ATOMS: atom_id res chain seq x y z
N MET A 1 -10.87 -15.58 -30.49
CA MET A 1 -10.25 -16.21 -29.30
C MET A 1 -9.69 -15.08 -28.48
N ASN A 2 -10.30 -14.77 -27.33
CA ASN A 2 -9.69 -13.83 -26.40
C ASN A 2 -8.44 -14.49 -25.82
N SER A 3 -7.26 -14.10 -26.27
CA SER A 3 -6.01 -14.53 -25.65
C SER A 3 -5.99 -13.90 -24.25
N THR A 4 -6.36 -14.69 -23.25
CA THR A 4 -6.23 -14.32 -21.85
C THR A 4 -4.75 -14.33 -21.55
N PHE A 5 -4.12 -13.15 -21.55
CA PHE A 5 -2.74 -13.00 -21.09
C PHE A 5 -2.70 -13.04 -19.55
N LEU A 6 -1.58 -13.53 -19.03
CA LEU A 6 -1.32 -13.61 -17.59
C LEU A 6 -0.75 -12.26 -17.12
N ASP A 7 -1.51 -11.49 -16.36
CA ASP A 7 -1.11 -10.13 -15.96
C ASP A 7 -0.53 -10.09 -14.55
N PHE A 8 0.79 -10.06 -14.44
CA PHE A 8 1.52 -9.92 -13.17
C PHE A 8 2.12 -8.52 -12.97
N ARG A 9 1.67 -7.51 -13.71
CA ARG A 9 2.25 -6.15 -13.60
C ARG A 9 2.01 -5.52 -12.23
N SER A 10 0.82 -5.67 -11.67
CA SER A 10 0.42 -5.11 -10.39
C SER A 10 -0.92 -5.70 -9.92
N ASP A 11 -1.14 -5.74 -8.61
CA ASP A 11 -2.46 -6.03 -8.02
C ASP A 11 -3.48 -4.89 -8.22
N THR A 12 -3.07 -3.76 -8.78
CA THR A 12 -3.97 -2.66 -9.18
C THR A 12 -4.75 -2.94 -10.47
N VAL A 13 -4.45 -4.04 -11.18
CA VAL A 13 -5.17 -4.45 -12.41
C VAL A 13 -6.40 -5.30 -12.09
N THR A 14 -6.60 -5.69 -10.82
CA THR A 14 -7.74 -6.49 -10.38
C THR A 14 -9.07 -5.85 -10.73
N LYS A 15 -10.05 -6.70 -11.03
CA LYS A 15 -11.41 -6.30 -11.37
C LYS A 15 -12.38 -6.71 -10.26
N PRO A 16 -13.49 -5.97 -10.08
CA PRO A 16 -14.53 -6.36 -9.13
C PRO A 16 -15.09 -7.74 -9.46
N THR A 17 -15.24 -8.57 -8.42
CA THR A 17 -15.91 -9.88 -8.55
C THR A 17 -17.42 -9.70 -8.73
N PRO A 18 -18.15 -10.71 -9.27
CA PRO A 18 -19.62 -10.64 -9.39
C PRO A 18 -20.32 -10.29 -8.07
N GLY A 19 -19.93 -10.93 -6.94
CA GLY A 19 -20.51 -10.61 -5.64
C GLY A 19 -20.22 -9.19 -5.17
N MET A 20 -19.06 -8.65 -5.53
CA MET A 20 -18.74 -7.24 -5.26
C MET A 20 -19.61 -6.29 -6.10
N LEU A 21 -19.85 -6.61 -7.38
CA LEU A 21 -20.76 -5.83 -8.25
C LEU A 21 -22.19 -5.84 -7.72
N ASP A 22 -22.68 -7.00 -7.26
CA ASP A 22 -24.00 -7.13 -6.63
C ASP A 22 -24.11 -6.27 -5.37
N ALA A 23 -23.06 -6.27 -4.52
CA ALA A 23 -22.99 -5.43 -3.34
C ALA A 23 -23.02 -3.92 -3.70
N MET A 24 -22.28 -3.52 -4.74
CA MET A 24 -22.32 -2.14 -5.25
C MET A 24 -23.71 -1.73 -5.70
N MET A 25 -24.39 -2.56 -6.51
CA MET A 25 -25.72 -2.26 -7.04
C MET A 25 -26.82 -2.24 -5.97
N SER A 26 -26.60 -2.92 -4.85
CA SER A 26 -27.52 -2.98 -3.71
C SER A 26 -27.23 -1.95 -2.62
N ALA A 27 -26.21 -1.08 -2.82
CA ALA A 27 -25.76 -0.14 -1.81
C ALA A 27 -26.83 0.91 -1.47
N LYS A 28 -27.00 1.20 -0.18
CA LYS A 28 -27.77 2.35 0.28
C LYS A 28 -26.89 3.58 0.21
N VAL A 29 -27.26 4.54 -0.63
CA VAL A 29 -26.45 5.72 -0.90
C VAL A 29 -27.14 7.01 -0.45
N GLY A 30 -26.35 8.03 -0.19
CA GLY A 30 -26.76 9.38 0.13
C GLY A 30 -25.63 10.36 -0.20
N ASP A 31 -25.77 11.63 0.16
CA ASP A 31 -24.70 12.60 -0.07
C ASP A 31 -23.59 12.50 1.01
N ASP A 32 -22.45 11.93 0.67
CA ASP A 32 -21.31 11.80 1.60
C ASP A 32 -20.77 13.16 2.10
N VAL A 33 -20.90 14.22 1.31
CA VAL A 33 -20.46 15.56 1.75
C VAL A 33 -21.31 16.09 2.89
N PHE A 34 -22.60 15.72 2.96
CA PHE A 34 -23.48 16.01 4.09
C PHE A 34 -23.41 14.93 5.19
N GLY A 35 -22.67 13.85 4.97
CA GLY A 35 -22.59 12.72 5.91
C GLY A 35 -23.82 11.80 5.88
N GLU A 36 -24.58 11.82 4.80
CA GLU A 36 -25.84 11.08 4.65
C GLU A 36 -25.67 9.74 3.94
N ASP A 37 -24.45 9.41 3.42
CA ASP A 37 -24.20 8.12 2.79
C ASP A 37 -23.95 7.05 3.87
N GLU A 38 -24.97 6.21 4.10
CA GLU A 38 -24.93 5.16 5.13
C GLU A 38 -23.82 4.14 4.85
N THR A 39 -23.57 3.80 3.58
CA THR A 39 -22.60 2.78 3.19
C THR A 39 -21.17 3.29 3.34
N VAL A 40 -20.89 4.56 2.99
CA VAL A 40 -19.59 5.19 3.27
C VAL A 40 -19.34 5.21 4.77
N SER A 41 -20.32 5.68 5.55
CA SER A 41 -20.21 5.72 7.00
C SER A 41 -20.00 4.33 7.63
N ALA A 42 -20.62 3.28 7.06
CA ALA A 42 -20.42 1.90 7.52
C ALA A 42 -18.99 1.41 7.26
N LEU A 43 -18.44 1.66 6.06
CA LEU A 43 -17.05 1.32 5.72
C LEU A 43 -16.05 2.03 6.64
N GLU A 44 -16.23 3.36 6.84
CA GLU A 44 -15.36 4.16 7.71
C GLU A 44 -15.35 3.61 9.15
N ARG A 45 -16.54 3.34 9.72
CA ARG A 45 -16.66 2.75 11.07
C ARG A 45 -16.09 1.33 11.14
N LYS A 46 -16.32 0.49 10.14
CA LYS A 46 -15.84 -0.90 10.10
C LYS A 46 -14.31 -0.95 10.19
N LEU A 47 -13.61 -0.19 9.34
CA LEU A 47 -12.15 -0.14 9.36
C LEU A 47 -11.60 0.54 10.62
N ALA A 48 -12.21 1.63 11.08
CA ALA A 48 -11.80 2.27 12.32
C ALA A 48 -11.89 1.29 13.49
N SER A 49 -13.00 0.56 13.63
CA SER A 49 -13.16 -0.47 14.67
C SER A 49 -12.16 -1.62 14.54
N MET A 50 -11.92 -2.10 13.32
CA MET A 50 -10.98 -3.20 13.05
C MET A 50 -9.55 -2.85 13.50
N PHE A 51 -9.10 -1.63 13.25
CA PHE A 51 -7.78 -1.13 13.61
C PHE A 51 -7.73 -0.45 14.99
N ASN A 52 -8.83 -0.48 15.77
CA ASN A 52 -8.94 0.19 17.07
C ASN A 52 -8.60 1.70 16.99
N MET A 53 -9.04 2.37 15.92
CA MET A 53 -8.92 3.79 15.68
C MET A 53 -10.29 4.48 15.90
N GLU A 54 -10.30 5.78 16.16
CA GLU A 54 -11.54 6.50 16.53
C GLU A 54 -12.45 6.81 15.34
N ALA A 55 -11.86 7.03 14.15
CA ALA A 55 -12.61 7.43 12.95
C ALA A 55 -11.89 7.08 11.66
N GLY A 56 -12.66 7.07 10.56
CA GLY A 56 -12.16 6.88 9.20
C GLY A 56 -12.63 7.95 8.23
N LEU A 57 -11.96 8.04 7.09
CA LEU A 57 -12.31 8.91 5.96
C LEU A 57 -12.10 8.18 4.65
N PHE A 58 -13.18 7.88 3.94
CA PHE A 58 -13.12 7.30 2.61
C PHE A 58 -12.66 8.31 1.56
N CYS A 59 -11.70 7.92 0.73
CA CYS A 59 -11.11 8.73 -0.33
C CYS A 59 -11.00 7.91 -1.63
N PRO A 60 -10.96 8.57 -2.82
CA PRO A 60 -10.85 7.88 -4.10
C PRO A 60 -9.53 7.12 -4.30
N SER A 61 -8.44 7.47 -3.62
CA SER A 61 -7.12 6.84 -3.82
C SER A 61 -6.24 6.84 -2.57
N GLY A 62 -5.26 5.91 -2.54
CA GLY A 62 -4.22 5.87 -1.50
C GLY A 62 -3.30 7.09 -1.52
N THR A 63 -2.99 7.63 -2.69
CA THR A 63 -2.26 8.89 -2.81
C THR A 63 -2.99 10.01 -2.07
N MET A 64 -4.31 10.11 -2.24
CA MET A 64 -5.08 11.15 -1.54
C MET A 64 -5.07 10.95 -0.03
N THR A 65 -5.25 9.72 0.47
CA THR A 65 -5.22 9.45 1.92
C THR A 65 -3.86 9.75 2.54
N ASN A 66 -2.76 9.39 1.86
CA ASN A 66 -1.40 9.71 2.30
C ASN A 66 -1.16 11.23 2.33
N GLN A 67 -1.49 11.94 1.24
CA GLN A 67 -1.26 13.39 1.16
C GLN A 67 -2.13 14.18 2.15
N ILE A 68 -3.35 13.69 2.43
CA ILE A 68 -4.20 14.26 3.49
C ILE A 68 -3.57 14.03 4.87
N ALA A 69 -3.09 12.82 5.17
CA ALA A 69 -2.45 12.50 6.44
C ALA A 69 -1.21 13.37 6.67
N ILE A 70 -0.32 13.43 5.68
CA ILE A 70 0.89 14.27 5.75
C ILE A 70 0.52 15.72 6.00
N LYS A 71 -0.45 16.28 5.27
CA LYS A 71 -0.93 17.65 5.48
C LYS A 71 -1.61 17.85 6.84
N CYS A 72 -2.20 16.83 7.43
CA CYS A 72 -2.74 16.91 8.79
C CYS A 72 -1.65 17.03 9.84
N PHE A 73 -0.52 16.37 9.65
CA PHE A 73 0.56 16.24 10.62
C PHE A 73 1.72 17.21 10.40
N THR A 74 1.68 18.01 9.33
CA THR A 74 2.75 18.97 8.99
C THR A 74 2.20 20.37 8.81
N GLN A 75 3.12 21.33 8.89
CA GLN A 75 2.95 22.73 8.52
C GLN A 75 4.02 23.13 7.49
N PRO A 76 3.87 24.26 6.78
CA PRO A 76 4.95 24.79 5.96
C PRO A 76 6.24 24.94 6.79
N MET A 77 7.38 24.55 6.21
CA MET A 77 8.72 24.50 6.81
C MET A 77 8.96 23.28 7.74
N ASP A 78 8.03 22.37 7.86
CA ASP A 78 8.28 21.08 8.52
C ASP A 78 9.05 20.11 7.59
N GLU A 79 9.54 19.04 8.19
CA GLU A 79 10.22 17.95 7.51
C GLU A 79 9.55 16.60 7.81
N VAL A 80 9.39 15.79 6.74
CA VAL A 80 8.88 14.41 6.80
C VAL A 80 10.05 13.45 6.64
N ILE A 81 10.19 12.50 7.55
CA ILE A 81 11.21 11.45 7.50
C ILE A 81 10.60 10.18 6.90
N CYS A 82 11.19 9.62 5.84
CA CYS A 82 10.74 8.37 5.24
C CYS A 82 11.90 7.63 4.55
N ASP A 83 11.68 6.36 4.18
CA ASP A 83 12.63 5.64 3.34
C ASP A 83 12.69 6.25 1.93
N GLN A 84 13.89 6.27 1.32
CA GLN A 84 14.11 6.81 -0.03
C GLN A 84 13.29 6.11 -1.12
N THR A 85 12.83 4.88 -0.87
CA THR A 85 12.02 4.10 -1.80
C THR A 85 10.52 4.17 -1.50
N ALA A 86 10.12 4.84 -0.41
CA ALA A 86 8.74 4.97 0.02
C ALA A 86 7.83 5.55 -1.07
N HIS A 87 6.62 5.00 -1.17
CA HIS A 87 5.65 5.40 -2.18
C HIS A 87 5.29 6.89 -2.10
N VAL A 88 5.09 7.40 -0.89
CA VAL A 88 4.75 8.82 -0.63
C VAL A 88 5.77 9.81 -1.18
N TYR A 89 7.03 9.39 -1.32
CA TYR A 89 8.09 10.18 -1.91
C TYR A 89 8.26 9.94 -3.41
N ARG A 90 8.31 8.66 -3.84
CA ARG A 90 8.71 8.29 -5.20
C ARG A 90 7.58 8.35 -6.22
N TYR A 91 6.32 8.10 -5.80
CA TYR A 91 5.22 7.82 -6.72
C TYR A 91 4.00 8.71 -6.51
N GLU A 92 4.13 9.78 -5.71
CA GLU A 92 3.06 10.75 -5.47
C GLU A 92 3.40 12.16 -5.98
N ILE A 93 4.25 12.22 -7.02
CA ILE A 93 4.50 13.42 -7.86
C ILE A 93 4.97 14.63 -7.03
N GLY A 94 5.80 14.42 -6.00
CA GLY A 94 6.24 15.50 -5.11
C GLY A 94 5.11 16.07 -4.25
N GLY A 95 4.07 15.26 -3.99
CA GLY A 95 2.87 15.69 -3.26
C GLY A 95 3.16 16.27 -1.88
N ILE A 96 4.18 15.77 -1.18
CA ILE A 96 4.62 16.29 0.13
C ILE A 96 4.96 17.78 0.03
N ALA A 97 5.79 18.14 -0.94
CA ALA A 97 6.16 19.55 -1.16
C ALA A 97 4.96 20.37 -1.69
N PHE A 98 4.23 19.83 -2.67
CA PHE A 98 3.14 20.54 -3.33
C PHE A 98 1.96 20.83 -2.40
N HIS A 99 1.52 19.83 -1.63
CA HIS A 99 0.33 19.97 -0.79
C HIS A 99 0.65 20.51 0.61
N SER A 100 1.79 20.14 1.17
CA SER A 100 2.12 20.44 2.58
C SER A 100 3.19 21.50 2.76
N ALA A 101 3.91 21.88 1.68
CA ALA A 101 5.06 22.77 1.73
C ALA A 101 6.11 22.29 2.76
N ALA A 102 6.26 20.97 2.91
CA ALA A 102 7.21 20.32 3.80
C ALA A 102 8.38 19.75 3.00
N SER A 103 9.56 19.75 3.62
CA SER A 103 10.76 19.06 3.12
C SER A 103 10.69 17.56 3.42
N VAL A 104 11.63 16.80 2.84
CA VAL A 104 11.71 15.35 3.05
C VAL A 104 13.13 14.95 3.44
N ARG A 105 13.28 14.25 4.56
CA ARG A 105 14.50 13.57 4.97
C ARG A 105 14.44 12.11 4.53
N LEU A 106 15.33 11.73 3.63
CA LEU A 106 15.36 10.38 3.06
C LEU A 106 16.37 9.50 3.80
N LEU A 107 15.90 8.36 4.27
CA LEU A 107 16.72 7.34 4.92
C LEU A 107 16.89 6.11 4.04
N HIS A 108 17.90 5.28 4.36
CA HIS A 108 18.24 4.06 3.64
C HIS A 108 18.00 2.84 4.52
N GLY A 109 16.75 2.36 4.57
CA GLY A 109 16.41 1.14 5.27
C GLY A 109 16.74 -0.12 4.45
N GLU A 110 17.12 -1.21 5.12
CA GLU A 110 17.28 -2.50 4.45
C GLU A 110 15.94 -2.97 3.88
N ARG A 111 15.81 -3.05 2.56
CA ARG A 111 14.55 -3.31 1.86
C ARG A 111 13.43 -2.33 2.26
N GLY A 112 13.79 -1.09 2.61
CA GLY A 112 12.86 -0.03 3.01
C GLY A 112 12.37 -0.09 4.46
N ILE A 113 12.92 -0.96 5.30
CA ILE A 113 12.62 -1.03 6.73
C ILE A 113 13.49 -0.03 7.48
N LEU A 114 12.86 0.96 8.10
CA LEU A 114 13.51 1.91 8.99
C LEU A 114 13.61 1.35 10.41
N THR A 115 14.60 1.82 11.16
CA THR A 115 14.78 1.51 12.58
C THR A 115 15.00 2.78 13.39
N PRO A 116 14.83 2.77 14.72
CA PRO A 116 15.14 3.93 15.55
C PRO A 116 16.57 4.46 15.35
N GLU A 117 17.54 3.58 15.17
CA GLU A 117 18.96 3.93 14.99
C GLU A 117 19.22 4.68 13.68
N LEU A 118 18.37 4.44 12.64
CA LEU A 118 18.40 5.19 11.39
C LEU A 118 17.64 6.52 11.50
N ILE A 119 16.57 6.57 12.30
CA ILE A 119 15.69 7.74 12.39
C ILE A 119 16.26 8.79 13.36
N GLU A 120 16.71 8.37 14.55
CA GLU A 120 17.05 9.29 15.64
C GLU A 120 18.17 10.29 15.28
N PRO A 121 19.27 9.92 14.60
CA PRO A 121 20.32 10.87 14.21
C PRO A 121 19.88 11.91 13.18
N GLU A 122 18.78 11.64 12.45
CA GLU A 122 18.26 12.47 11.37
C GLU A 122 17.10 13.38 11.82
N ILE A 123 16.73 13.34 13.09
CA ILE A 123 15.78 14.29 13.69
C ILE A 123 16.52 15.59 13.96
N ASN A 124 16.05 16.67 13.33
CA ASN A 124 16.67 17.98 13.51
C ASN A 124 16.53 18.47 14.95
N GLU A 125 17.59 19.08 15.48
CA GLU A 125 17.54 19.86 16.70
C GLU A 125 16.75 21.17 16.51
N ASP A 126 16.28 21.77 17.61
CA ASP A 126 15.69 23.11 17.58
C ASP A 126 16.76 24.16 17.25
N ASN A 127 16.85 24.52 15.97
CA ASN A 127 17.84 25.42 15.42
C ASN A 127 17.24 26.23 14.27
N ILE A 128 17.47 27.54 14.25
CA ILE A 128 16.93 28.48 13.25
C ILE A 128 17.26 28.10 11.78
N HIS A 129 18.27 27.28 11.56
CA HIS A 129 18.72 26.86 10.22
C HIS A 129 18.05 25.59 9.70
N TYR A 130 17.32 24.87 10.54
CA TYR A 130 16.77 23.55 10.20
C TYR A 130 15.24 23.55 10.15
N PRO A 131 14.62 22.78 9.25
CA PRO A 131 13.19 22.52 9.30
C PRO A 131 12.84 21.73 10.58
N ASN A 132 11.62 21.89 11.07
CA ASN A 132 11.16 21.10 12.20
C ASN A 132 10.80 19.68 11.74
N SER A 133 11.49 18.65 12.24
CA SER A 133 11.10 17.26 12.02
C SER A 133 9.76 17.00 12.71
N SER A 134 8.71 16.63 11.98
CA SER A 134 7.34 16.55 12.51
C SER A 134 6.68 15.21 12.30
N LEU A 135 7.10 14.44 11.28
CA LEU A 135 6.41 13.23 10.86
C LEU A 135 7.39 12.16 10.40
N VAL A 136 7.20 10.93 10.86
CA VAL A 136 7.80 9.72 10.28
C VAL A 136 6.74 8.97 9.50
N VAL A 137 7.06 8.53 8.27
CA VAL A 137 6.17 7.71 7.44
C VAL A 137 6.81 6.34 7.20
N LEU A 138 6.08 5.28 7.56
CA LEU A 138 6.42 3.89 7.26
C LEU A 138 5.51 3.36 6.15
N GLU A 139 5.97 2.36 5.40
CA GLU A 139 5.18 1.70 4.35
C GLU A 139 5.06 0.19 4.65
N ASN A 140 3.83 -0.33 4.69
CA ASN A 140 3.60 -1.78 4.89
C ASN A 140 2.50 -2.31 3.95
N THR A 141 2.78 -3.32 3.11
CA THR A 141 4.12 -3.91 2.88
C THR A 141 4.99 -3.00 2.02
N VAL A 142 6.31 -3.07 2.17
CA VAL A 142 7.24 -2.24 1.41
C VAL A 142 7.32 -2.70 -0.05
N ASN A 143 6.76 -1.90 -0.96
CA ASN A 143 6.64 -2.24 -2.39
C ASN A 143 8.01 -2.49 -3.06
N LYS A 144 8.95 -1.57 -2.93
CA LYS A 144 10.31 -1.70 -3.48
C LYS A 144 11.18 -2.70 -2.70
N GLY A 145 10.80 -3.04 -1.49
CA GLY A 145 11.43 -4.09 -0.68
C GLY A 145 10.97 -5.51 -1.04
N GLY A 146 10.19 -5.69 -2.14
CA GLY A 146 9.67 -7.01 -2.53
C GLY A 146 8.54 -7.48 -1.63
N GLY A 147 7.68 -6.57 -1.17
CA GLY A 147 6.57 -6.89 -0.28
C GLY A 147 7.00 -7.22 1.15
N LYS A 148 8.16 -6.72 1.59
CA LYS A 148 8.66 -6.92 2.96
C LYS A 148 7.69 -6.35 3.98
N CYS A 149 7.47 -7.09 5.07
CA CYS A 149 6.59 -6.69 6.16
C CYS A 149 7.38 -6.07 7.32
N TYR A 150 6.83 -5.01 7.92
CA TYR A 150 7.17 -4.64 9.29
C TYR A 150 6.45 -5.57 10.26
N THR A 151 7.15 -6.04 11.26
CA THR A 151 6.56 -6.70 12.42
C THR A 151 6.20 -5.67 13.50
N LEU A 152 5.27 -5.99 14.39
CA LEU A 152 4.95 -5.12 15.55
C LEU A 152 6.18 -4.86 16.42
N GLY A 153 7.10 -5.84 16.52
CA GLY A 153 8.38 -5.69 17.24
C GLY A 153 9.31 -4.64 16.63
N GLN A 154 9.22 -4.38 15.33
CA GLN A 154 9.95 -3.32 14.64
C GLN A 154 9.23 -1.96 14.71
N ILE A 155 7.89 -1.97 14.69
CA ILE A 155 7.07 -0.75 14.76
C ILE A 155 7.10 -0.13 16.16
N ALA A 156 6.98 -0.92 17.21
CA ALA A 156 6.88 -0.43 18.59
C ALA A 156 8.06 0.45 19.04
N PRO A 157 9.35 0.11 18.78
CA PRO A 157 10.48 0.99 19.10
C PRO A 157 10.45 2.31 18.32
N ILE A 158 10.02 2.31 17.05
CA ILE A 158 9.89 3.53 16.24
C ILE A 158 8.80 4.44 16.83
N HIS A 159 7.64 3.88 17.16
CA HIS A 159 6.58 4.62 17.84
C HIS A 159 7.05 5.24 19.17
N HIS A 160 7.81 4.47 19.99
CA HIS A 160 8.38 4.97 21.23
C HIS A 160 9.30 6.17 21.01
N LEU A 161 10.21 6.06 20.01
CA LEU A 161 11.09 7.17 19.62
C LEU A 161 10.27 8.40 19.18
N CYS A 162 9.27 8.22 18.30
CA CYS A 162 8.41 9.30 17.84
C CYS A 162 7.72 10.02 19.03
N ASN A 163 7.19 9.26 19.97
CA ASN A 163 6.53 9.85 21.17
C ASN A 163 7.50 10.66 22.02
N ILE A 164 8.72 10.18 22.28
CA ILE A 164 9.73 10.90 23.07
C ILE A 164 10.15 12.20 22.36
N LYS A 165 10.28 12.16 21.04
CA LYS A 165 10.75 13.30 20.23
C LYS A 165 9.59 14.23 19.78
N GLY A 166 8.34 13.93 20.13
CA GLY A 166 7.17 14.72 19.73
C GLY A 166 6.78 14.62 18.24
N LEU A 167 7.26 13.59 17.55
CA LEU A 167 6.95 13.33 16.15
C LEU A 167 5.64 12.57 16.00
N LYS A 168 4.96 12.76 14.87
CA LYS A 168 3.85 11.92 14.45
C LYS A 168 4.34 10.69 13.68
N LEU A 169 3.56 9.60 13.73
CA LEU A 169 3.86 8.37 13.00
C LEU A 169 2.68 7.98 12.10
N HIS A 170 2.91 7.99 10.78
CA HIS A 170 1.92 7.59 9.76
C HIS A 170 2.32 6.28 9.08
N LEU A 171 1.31 5.44 8.83
CA LEU A 171 1.47 4.23 8.03
C LEU A 171 0.85 4.41 6.64
N ASP A 172 1.67 4.38 5.59
CA ASP A 172 1.20 3.99 4.26
C ASP A 172 0.92 2.48 4.28
N GLY A 173 -0.30 2.14 4.59
CA GLY A 173 -0.80 0.77 4.67
C GLY A 173 -1.42 0.29 3.36
N ALA A 174 -0.85 0.68 2.22
CA ALA A 174 -1.38 0.34 0.90
C ALA A 174 -1.60 -1.18 0.69
N ARG A 175 -0.84 -2.01 1.41
CA ARG A 175 -1.01 -3.47 1.47
C ARG A 175 -0.96 -4.00 2.91
N VAL A 176 -1.48 -3.25 3.85
CA VAL A 176 -1.46 -3.65 5.28
C VAL A 176 -2.12 -4.99 5.52
N PHE A 177 -3.19 -5.33 4.79
CA PHE A 177 -3.84 -6.64 4.93
C PHE A 177 -2.94 -7.79 4.46
N ASN A 178 -2.10 -7.58 3.43
CA ASN A 178 -1.07 -8.57 3.08
C ASN A 178 -0.07 -8.77 4.23
N ALA A 179 0.35 -7.69 4.89
CA ALA A 179 1.24 -7.79 6.05
C ALA A 179 0.56 -8.56 7.21
N LEU A 180 -0.69 -8.23 7.55
CA LEU A 180 -1.43 -8.92 8.61
C LEU A 180 -1.59 -10.41 8.35
N VAL A 181 -1.91 -10.80 7.11
CA VAL A 181 -2.02 -12.22 6.72
C VAL A 181 -0.67 -12.93 6.76
N ALA A 182 0.42 -12.25 6.39
CA ALA A 182 1.76 -12.82 6.39
C ALA A 182 2.35 -12.98 7.80
N THR A 183 2.13 -12.00 8.69
CA THR A 183 2.69 -11.99 10.05
C THR A 183 1.80 -12.67 11.07
N GLY A 184 0.49 -12.75 10.81
CA GLY A 184 -0.51 -13.19 11.79
C GLY A 184 -0.86 -12.12 12.84
N ASP A 185 -0.37 -10.90 12.68
CA ASP A 185 -0.66 -9.79 13.59
C ASP A 185 -2.13 -9.37 13.49
N LYS A 186 -2.68 -8.87 14.60
CA LYS A 186 -4.05 -8.33 14.62
C LYS A 186 -4.06 -6.87 14.17
N ALA A 187 -5.01 -6.50 13.30
CA ALA A 187 -5.20 -5.13 12.86
C ALA A 187 -5.37 -4.14 14.05
N SER A 188 -6.05 -4.55 15.12
CA SER A 188 -6.26 -3.74 16.33
C SER A 188 -4.97 -3.38 17.07
N GLU A 189 -3.89 -4.14 16.89
CA GLU A 189 -2.60 -3.81 17.49
C GLU A 189 -1.90 -2.65 16.75
N TYR A 190 -2.12 -2.53 15.42
CA TYR A 190 -1.55 -1.44 14.63
C TYR A 190 -2.04 -0.07 15.07
N GLY A 191 -3.33 0.08 15.37
CA GLY A 191 -3.90 1.36 15.82
C GLY A 191 -3.28 1.92 17.09
N LYS A 192 -2.57 1.10 17.88
CA LYS A 192 -1.86 1.55 19.10
C LYS A 192 -0.59 2.34 18.77
N TYR A 193 -0.03 2.15 17.58
CA TYR A 193 1.30 2.66 17.24
C TYR A 193 1.27 3.84 16.26
N PHE A 194 0.15 4.07 15.55
CA PHE A 194 0.10 5.08 14.50
C PHE A 194 -0.89 6.19 14.82
N ASP A 195 -0.50 7.44 14.53
CA ASP A 195 -1.40 8.59 14.54
C ASP A 195 -2.35 8.60 13.34
N GLY A 196 -1.91 8.00 12.22
CA GLY A 196 -2.72 7.84 11.02
C GLY A 196 -2.34 6.60 10.22
N ILE A 197 -3.34 5.90 9.66
CA ILE A 197 -3.16 4.72 8.82
C ILE A 197 -3.93 4.91 7.52
N SER A 198 -3.24 4.82 6.37
CA SER A 198 -3.85 4.79 5.04
C SER A 198 -4.04 3.34 4.58
N ILE A 199 -5.23 2.96 4.15
CA ILE A 199 -5.56 1.59 3.73
C ILE A 199 -6.13 1.62 2.32
N CYS A 200 -5.44 0.99 1.34
CA CYS A 200 -5.99 0.85 0.00
C CYS A 200 -6.92 -0.37 -0.09
N LEU A 201 -8.04 -0.17 -0.79
CA LEU A 201 -9.02 -1.22 -1.11
C LEU A 201 -8.87 -1.71 -2.56
N SER A 202 -8.26 -0.88 -3.43
CA SER A 202 -8.18 -1.08 -4.89
C SER A 202 -6.87 -1.75 -5.35
N LYS A 203 -6.43 -2.77 -4.62
CA LYS A 203 -5.25 -3.61 -4.92
C LYS A 203 -5.60 -5.09 -4.74
N GLY A 204 -4.84 -5.85 -3.99
CA GLY A 204 -5.10 -7.28 -3.72
C GLY A 204 -6.50 -7.57 -3.16
N LEU A 205 -7.15 -6.61 -2.52
CA LEU A 205 -8.54 -6.72 -2.06
C LEU A 205 -9.57 -6.64 -3.20
N GLY A 206 -9.21 -6.14 -4.38
CA GLY A 206 -10.03 -6.18 -5.59
C GLY A 206 -11.13 -5.12 -5.71
N ALA A 207 -11.26 -4.18 -4.79
CA ALA A 207 -12.22 -3.08 -4.97
C ALA A 207 -11.79 -2.18 -6.15
N PRO A 208 -12.74 -1.68 -6.97
CA PRO A 208 -12.39 -0.93 -8.19
C PRO A 208 -11.73 0.41 -7.89
N VAL A 209 -12.09 1.03 -6.78
CA VAL A 209 -11.64 2.37 -6.35
C VAL A 209 -11.69 2.44 -4.83
N GLY A 210 -10.77 3.20 -4.25
CA GLY A 210 -10.92 3.67 -2.90
C GLY A 210 -9.80 3.29 -1.94
N SER A 211 -9.69 4.15 -0.95
CA SER A 211 -8.82 3.99 0.22
C SER A 211 -9.47 4.65 1.43
N VAL A 212 -9.10 4.23 2.62
CA VAL A 212 -9.61 4.82 3.86
C VAL A 212 -8.44 5.30 4.70
N LEU A 213 -8.49 6.56 5.14
CA LEU A 213 -7.59 7.12 6.13
C LEU A 213 -8.20 6.95 7.51
N LEU A 214 -7.47 6.33 8.42
CA LEU A 214 -7.85 6.16 9.82
C LEU A 214 -7.05 7.10 10.73
N GLY A 215 -7.66 7.57 11.80
CA GLY A 215 -7.02 8.44 12.79
C GLY A 215 -7.95 8.72 13.98
N ASN A 216 -7.53 9.66 14.84
CA ASN A 216 -8.43 10.18 15.88
C ASN A 216 -9.49 11.12 15.27
N LYS A 217 -10.54 11.41 16.01
CA LYS A 217 -11.69 12.22 15.54
C LYS A 217 -11.28 13.61 15.06
N ASP A 218 -10.36 14.28 15.77
CA ASP A 218 -9.95 15.64 15.41
C ASP A 218 -9.14 15.67 14.12
N MET A 219 -8.22 14.72 13.97
CA MET A 219 -7.46 14.52 12.72
C MET A 219 -8.40 14.25 11.54
N ILE A 220 -9.35 13.33 11.68
CA ILE A 220 -10.30 12.98 10.61
C ILE A 220 -11.24 14.16 10.31
N LYS A 221 -11.65 14.95 11.29
CA LYS A 221 -12.41 16.20 11.08
C LYS A 221 -11.61 17.20 10.22
N LYS A 222 -10.31 17.38 10.48
CA LYS A 222 -9.40 18.20 9.66
C LYS A 222 -9.23 17.57 8.26
N ALA A 223 -9.00 16.27 8.20
CA ALA A 223 -8.81 15.50 6.97
C ALA A 223 -10.00 15.60 6.01
N ARG A 224 -11.24 15.60 6.52
CA ARG A 224 -12.47 15.75 5.72
C ARG A 224 -12.52 17.11 5.01
N LYS A 225 -12.03 18.18 5.62
CA LYS A 225 -11.91 19.51 4.97
C LYS A 225 -10.83 19.50 3.88
N ILE A 226 -9.69 18.86 4.16
CA ILE A 226 -8.58 18.74 3.21
C ILE A 226 -9.03 17.87 2.01
N ARG A 227 -9.72 16.74 2.23
CA ARG A 227 -10.31 15.92 1.16
C ARG A 227 -11.19 16.77 0.24
N LYS A 228 -12.02 17.65 0.80
CA LYS A 228 -12.87 18.55 0.00
C LYS A 228 -12.04 19.50 -0.86
N ALA A 229 -10.99 20.08 -0.29
CA ALA A 229 -10.07 20.98 -1.02
C ALA A 229 -9.31 20.26 -2.14
N PHE A 230 -8.98 18.97 -1.94
CA PHE A 230 -8.30 18.13 -2.94
C PHE A 230 -9.25 17.57 -4.02
N GLY A 231 -10.54 17.93 -4.00
CA GLY A 231 -11.52 17.44 -4.96
C GLY A 231 -12.07 16.04 -4.69
N GLY A 232 -11.72 15.43 -3.55
CA GLY A 232 -12.15 14.07 -3.16
C GLY A 232 -13.51 13.98 -2.48
N GLY A 233 -14.28 15.06 -2.42
CA GLY A 233 -15.64 15.07 -1.88
C GLY A 233 -16.63 14.55 -2.92
N MET A 234 -16.77 13.25 -3.01
CA MET A 234 -17.76 12.57 -3.87
C MET A 234 -19.15 12.66 -3.24
N ARG A 235 -20.19 12.39 -4.02
CA ARG A 235 -21.58 12.43 -3.56
C ARG A 235 -22.05 11.03 -3.15
N GLN A 236 -22.68 10.26 -4.00
CA GLN A 236 -23.18 8.90 -3.75
C GLN A 236 -22.02 7.89 -3.82
N ALA A 237 -21.03 8.05 -2.97
CA ALA A 237 -19.83 7.20 -2.93
C ALA A 237 -20.08 5.82 -2.31
N GLY A 238 -21.26 5.61 -1.74
CA GLY A 238 -21.66 4.32 -1.15
C GLY A 238 -21.60 3.16 -2.13
N PHE A 239 -21.79 3.38 -3.43
CA PHE A 239 -21.56 2.36 -4.45
C PHE A 239 -20.13 1.81 -4.39
N LEU A 240 -19.13 2.69 -4.27
CA LEU A 240 -17.72 2.30 -4.17
C LEU A 240 -17.38 1.76 -2.78
N ALA A 241 -17.96 2.35 -1.73
CA ALA A 241 -17.76 1.89 -0.36
C ALA A 241 -18.30 0.48 -0.12
N ALA A 242 -19.41 0.10 -0.79
CA ALA A 242 -19.96 -1.26 -0.73
C ALA A 242 -18.96 -2.30 -1.25
N ALA A 243 -18.25 -1.99 -2.36
CA ALA A 243 -17.17 -2.83 -2.85
C ALA A 243 -16.05 -2.99 -1.80
N GLY A 244 -15.71 -1.91 -1.09
CA GLY A 244 -14.74 -1.94 0.00
C GLY A 244 -15.18 -2.82 1.17
N ILE A 245 -16.45 -2.73 1.59
CA ILE A 245 -17.01 -3.60 2.65
C ILE A 245 -16.94 -5.05 2.21
N TYR A 246 -17.40 -5.36 0.99
CA TYR A 246 -17.36 -6.72 0.45
C TYR A 246 -15.93 -7.28 0.42
N ALA A 247 -14.98 -6.46 -0.02
CA ALA A 247 -13.56 -6.82 -0.08
C ALA A 247 -12.99 -7.19 1.30
N ILE A 248 -13.32 -6.42 2.33
CA ILE A 248 -12.88 -6.68 3.71
C ILE A 248 -13.49 -7.96 4.24
N ASP A 249 -14.77 -8.23 3.93
CA ASP A 249 -15.49 -9.39 4.45
C ASP A 249 -15.12 -10.71 3.76
N HIS A 250 -14.66 -10.65 2.49
CA HIS A 250 -14.50 -11.86 1.66
C HIS A 250 -13.10 -12.04 1.06
N HIS A 251 -12.28 -11.00 0.98
CA HIS A 251 -11.02 -11.07 0.25
C HIS A 251 -9.76 -10.98 1.12
N VAL A 252 -9.87 -10.73 2.42
CA VAL A 252 -8.69 -10.63 3.30
C VAL A 252 -8.00 -11.98 3.44
N ASP A 253 -8.72 -13.02 3.84
CA ASP A 253 -8.13 -14.34 4.10
C ASP A 253 -7.53 -14.97 2.83
N ARG A 254 -8.14 -14.72 1.67
CA ARG A 254 -7.63 -15.22 0.39
C ARG A 254 -6.30 -14.60 -0.06
N LEU A 255 -5.85 -13.48 0.52
CA LEU A 255 -4.53 -12.92 0.25
C LEU A 255 -3.41 -13.93 0.50
N LYS A 256 -3.64 -14.93 1.34
CA LYS A 256 -2.72 -16.05 1.53
C LYS A 256 -2.46 -16.82 0.22
N GLU A 257 -3.48 -17.00 -0.62
CA GLU A 257 -3.33 -17.65 -1.93
C GLU A 257 -2.37 -16.86 -2.83
N ASP A 258 -2.49 -15.51 -2.83
CA ASP A 258 -1.58 -14.66 -3.60
C ASP A 258 -0.13 -14.82 -3.12
N HIS A 259 0.09 -14.93 -1.79
CA HIS A 259 1.42 -15.17 -1.23
C HIS A 259 1.98 -16.54 -1.63
N ASP A 260 1.16 -17.59 -1.61
CA ASP A 260 1.56 -18.94 -1.98
C ASP A 260 1.85 -19.02 -3.48
N HIS A 261 1.07 -18.35 -4.33
CA HIS A 261 1.33 -18.18 -5.76
C HIS A 261 2.67 -17.50 -6.04
N ALA A 262 2.98 -16.40 -5.33
CA ALA A 262 4.25 -15.69 -5.48
C ALA A 262 5.45 -16.58 -5.11
N LYS A 263 5.34 -17.38 -4.05
CA LYS A 263 6.37 -18.35 -3.64
C LYS A 263 6.56 -19.45 -4.68
N SER A 264 5.49 -19.97 -5.27
CA SER A 264 5.55 -21.00 -6.32
C SER A 264 6.27 -20.48 -7.56
N LEU A 265 5.99 -19.25 -7.99
CA LEU A 265 6.71 -18.59 -9.08
C LEU A 265 8.19 -18.35 -8.75
N ALA A 266 8.52 -17.98 -7.50
CA ALA A 266 9.92 -17.80 -7.07
C ALA A 266 10.72 -19.11 -7.15
N ILE A 267 10.09 -20.24 -6.76
CA ILE A 267 10.71 -21.57 -6.87
C ILE A 267 11.01 -21.92 -8.35
N ALA A 268 10.09 -21.62 -9.26
CA ALA A 268 10.29 -21.83 -10.69
C ALA A 268 11.42 -20.95 -11.24
N LEU A 269 11.41 -19.64 -10.93
CA LEU A 269 12.45 -18.69 -11.34
C LEU A 269 13.84 -19.10 -10.86
N ALA A 270 13.97 -19.58 -9.63
CA ALA A 270 15.24 -20.04 -9.06
C ALA A 270 15.90 -21.21 -9.84
N ARG A 271 15.13 -21.91 -10.69
CA ARG A 271 15.61 -23.02 -11.51
C ARG A 271 16.09 -22.57 -12.90
N THR A 272 15.95 -21.30 -13.23
CA THR A 272 16.28 -20.77 -14.56
C THR A 272 17.67 -20.13 -14.56
N SER A 273 18.36 -20.19 -15.71
CA SER A 273 19.71 -19.64 -15.86
C SER A 273 19.75 -18.12 -16.05
N TYR A 274 18.62 -17.49 -16.38
CA TYR A 274 18.54 -16.05 -16.59
C TYR A 274 18.28 -15.27 -15.30
N VAL A 275 18.02 -15.94 -14.19
CA VAL A 275 17.83 -15.33 -12.87
C VAL A 275 19.14 -15.37 -12.07
N LYS A 276 19.62 -14.20 -11.62
CA LYS A 276 20.80 -14.07 -10.78
C LYS A 276 20.47 -14.21 -9.29
N SER A 277 19.42 -13.52 -8.86
CA SER A 277 18.97 -13.52 -7.46
C SER A 277 17.49 -13.20 -7.37
N ILE A 278 16.85 -13.66 -6.30
CA ILE A 278 15.44 -13.37 -5.99
C ILE A 278 15.39 -12.76 -4.60
N MET A 279 14.70 -11.62 -4.45
CA MET A 279 14.43 -11.07 -3.11
C MET A 279 13.57 -12.05 -2.32
N PRO A 280 13.79 -12.20 -0.99
CA PRO A 280 12.91 -13.04 -0.16
C PRO A 280 11.44 -12.66 -0.34
N VAL A 281 10.61 -13.63 -0.73
CA VAL A 281 9.18 -13.44 -1.00
C VAL A 281 8.40 -13.64 0.29
N GLU A 282 7.90 -12.55 0.85
CA GLU A 282 7.12 -12.54 2.09
C GLU A 282 5.61 -12.47 1.83
N THR A 283 5.21 -11.77 0.76
CA THR A 283 3.81 -11.56 0.38
C THR A 283 3.57 -11.79 -1.11
N ASN A 284 2.72 -11.02 -1.74
CA ASN A 284 2.32 -11.16 -3.15
C ASN A 284 3.27 -10.47 -4.15
N ILE A 285 4.36 -9.88 -3.71
CA ILE A 285 5.34 -9.20 -4.59
C ILE A 285 6.60 -10.04 -4.70
N LEU A 286 6.96 -10.38 -5.94
CA LEU A 286 8.17 -11.09 -6.28
C LEU A 286 9.07 -10.16 -7.11
N ILE A 287 10.31 -9.96 -6.69
CA ILE A 287 11.33 -9.20 -7.41
C ILE A 287 12.55 -10.07 -7.61
N PHE A 288 13.06 -10.13 -8.85
CA PHE A 288 14.30 -10.85 -9.15
C PHE A 288 15.22 -10.01 -10.03
N GLU A 289 16.52 -10.28 -9.92
CA GLU A 289 17.58 -9.69 -10.74
C GLU A 289 17.95 -10.64 -11.87
N VAL A 290 18.10 -10.13 -13.08
CA VAL A 290 18.54 -10.92 -14.24
C VAL A 290 20.05 -11.17 -14.20
N ALA A 291 20.47 -12.37 -14.63
CA ALA A 291 21.88 -12.78 -14.58
C ALA A 291 22.72 -12.03 -15.64
N GLN A 292 22.18 -11.79 -16.82
CA GLN A 292 22.84 -11.11 -17.93
C GLN A 292 21.86 -10.33 -18.80
N GLY A 293 22.33 -9.27 -19.45
CA GLY A 293 21.52 -8.43 -20.33
C GLY A 293 20.63 -7.46 -19.58
N SER A 294 19.56 -7.02 -20.24
CA SER A 294 18.61 -6.07 -19.64
C SER A 294 17.32 -6.76 -19.19
N ALA A 295 16.77 -6.29 -18.07
CA ALA A 295 15.47 -6.74 -17.58
C ALA A 295 14.37 -6.56 -18.63
N GLN A 296 14.43 -5.48 -19.43
CA GLN A 296 13.46 -5.21 -20.49
C GLN A 296 13.41 -6.34 -21.54
N LYS A 297 14.56 -6.88 -21.94
CA LYS A 297 14.61 -8.00 -22.91
C LYS A 297 13.87 -9.24 -22.39
N ILE A 298 14.06 -9.58 -21.13
CA ILE A 298 13.34 -10.71 -20.48
C ILE A 298 11.83 -10.41 -20.39
N VAL A 299 11.46 -9.19 -20.02
CA VAL A 299 10.04 -8.76 -19.97
C VAL A 299 9.39 -8.87 -21.37
N ASP A 300 10.08 -8.46 -22.42
CA ASP A 300 9.56 -8.55 -23.80
C ASP A 300 9.38 -10.01 -24.22
N GLN A 301 10.34 -10.89 -23.93
CA GLN A 301 10.25 -12.33 -24.20
C GLN A 301 9.10 -13.00 -23.43
N LEU A 302 8.90 -12.67 -22.14
CA LEU A 302 7.78 -13.16 -21.35
C LEU A 302 6.44 -12.67 -21.92
N LYS A 303 6.39 -11.41 -22.32
CA LYS A 303 5.21 -10.80 -22.94
C LYS A 303 4.82 -11.48 -24.25
N ASP A 304 5.80 -11.81 -25.10
CA ASP A 304 5.57 -12.54 -26.37
C ASP A 304 4.96 -13.93 -26.13
N LYS A 305 5.23 -14.52 -24.96
CA LYS A 305 4.62 -15.78 -24.49
C LYS A 305 3.31 -15.58 -23.69
N GLY A 306 2.81 -14.35 -23.59
CA GLY A 306 1.54 -14.03 -22.91
C GLY A 306 1.65 -13.77 -21.40
N LEU A 307 2.87 -13.64 -20.84
CA LEU A 307 3.08 -13.28 -19.43
C LEU A 307 3.52 -11.82 -19.32
N HIS A 308 2.68 -10.98 -18.73
CA HIS A 308 2.94 -9.56 -18.54
C HIS A 308 3.49 -9.28 -17.15
N CYS A 309 4.65 -8.64 -17.06
CA CYS A 309 5.29 -8.19 -15.83
C CYS A 309 5.96 -6.83 -16.06
N SER A 310 6.62 -6.28 -15.04
CA SER A 310 7.22 -4.94 -15.13
C SER A 310 8.68 -4.93 -14.71
N THR A 311 9.50 -4.13 -15.40
CA THR A 311 10.84 -3.79 -14.90
C THR A 311 10.73 -2.83 -13.72
N THR A 312 11.63 -2.95 -12.75
CA THR A 312 11.79 -1.99 -11.63
C THR A 312 13.11 -1.25 -11.66
N SER A 313 14.08 -1.77 -12.42
CA SER A 313 15.35 -1.13 -12.78
C SER A 313 15.87 -1.72 -14.09
N ALA A 314 17.06 -1.31 -14.52
CA ALA A 314 17.72 -1.89 -15.71
C ALA A 314 17.96 -3.40 -15.60
N SER A 315 18.12 -3.93 -14.37
CA SER A 315 18.44 -5.34 -14.11
C SER A 315 17.38 -6.10 -13.31
N THR A 316 16.30 -5.45 -12.85
CA THR A 316 15.32 -6.10 -11.98
C THR A 316 13.91 -6.11 -12.56
N ILE A 317 13.21 -7.23 -12.35
CA ILE A 317 11.84 -7.47 -12.81
C ILE A 317 10.98 -7.76 -11.59
N ARG A 318 9.73 -7.24 -11.62
CA ARG A 318 8.72 -7.46 -10.59
C ARG A 318 7.50 -8.18 -11.18
N LEU A 319 7.06 -9.20 -10.47
CA LEU A 319 5.75 -9.83 -10.64
C LEU A 319 4.93 -9.57 -9.37
N VAL A 320 3.62 -9.40 -9.54
CA VAL A 320 2.67 -9.26 -8.43
C VAL A 320 1.52 -10.23 -8.64
N THR A 321 1.29 -11.11 -7.69
CA THR A 321 0.14 -12.03 -7.70
C THR A 321 -1.10 -11.37 -7.09
N HIS A 322 -2.26 -11.77 -7.57
CA HIS A 322 -3.52 -11.13 -7.16
C HIS A 322 -4.75 -11.98 -7.50
N LEU A 323 -5.90 -11.55 -7.06
CA LEU A 323 -7.23 -12.16 -7.13
C LEU A 323 -7.61 -12.75 -8.50
N ASP A 324 -7.20 -12.12 -9.63
CA ASP A 324 -7.60 -12.56 -10.98
C ASP A 324 -6.71 -13.68 -11.53
N LEU A 325 -5.76 -14.19 -10.75
CA LEU A 325 -4.82 -15.25 -11.15
C LEU A 325 -5.27 -16.58 -10.54
N SER A 326 -5.87 -17.46 -11.35
CA SER A 326 -6.26 -18.80 -10.91
C SER A 326 -5.06 -19.74 -10.75
N PRO A 327 -5.18 -20.85 -9.99
CA PRO A 327 -4.11 -21.85 -9.90
C PRO A 327 -3.62 -22.36 -11.27
N SER A 328 -4.53 -22.60 -12.22
CA SER A 328 -4.16 -23.02 -13.58
C SER A 328 -3.38 -21.95 -14.36
N MET A 329 -3.63 -20.67 -14.11
CA MET A 329 -2.86 -19.57 -14.68
C MET A 329 -1.46 -19.49 -14.07
N ILE A 330 -1.30 -19.83 -12.79
CA ILE A 330 0.01 -19.94 -12.14
C ILE A 330 0.81 -21.11 -12.74
N ASP A 331 0.19 -22.26 -12.96
CA ASP A 331 0.85 -23.41 -13.62
C ASP A 331 1.33 -23.02 -15.02
N GLN A 332 0.50 -22.33 -15.81
CA GLN A 332 0.89 -21.80 -17.12
C GLN A 332 2.07 -20.80 -17.02
N ALA A 333 2.05 -19.92 -16.02
CA ALA A 333 3.15 -18.97 -15.82
C ALA A 333 4.46 -19.69 -15.47
N ILE A 334 4.41 -20.74 -14.67
CA ILE A 334 5.56 -21.58 -14.32
C ILE A 334 6.14 -22.24 -15.59
N GLU A 335 5.29 -22.81 -16.44
CA GLU A 335 5.73 -23.40 -17.72
C GLU A 335 6.40 -22.36 -18.63
N ILE A 336 5.82 -21.16 -18.77
CA ILE A 336 6.42 -20.06 -19.53
C ILE A 336 7.80 -19.68 -18.98
N ILE A 337 7.91 -19.55 -17.65
CA ILE A 337 9.15 -19.18 -16.94
C ILE A 337 10.24 -20.22 -17.17
N LEU A 338 9.91 -21.51 -17.06
CA LEU A 338 10.89 -22.59 -17.20
C LEU A 338 11.38 -22.81 -18.65
N HIS A 339 10.61 -22.37 -19.64
CA HIS A 339 10.91 -22.56 -21.06
C HIS A 339 11.25 -21.23 -21.79
N LEU A 340 11.64 -20.21 -21.05
CA LEU A 340 12.13 -18.96 -21.63
C LEU A 340 13.56 -19.10 -22.13
#